data_f97d5eea18b458e13cc84e2c3f4e0850
#
_entry.id   f97d5eea18b458e13cc84e2c3f4e0850
#
_cell.length_a   1.000
_cell.length_b   1.000
_cell.length_c   1.000
_cell.angle_alpha   90.00
_cell.angle_beta   90.00
_cell.angle_gamma   90.00
#
_symmetry.space_group_name_H-M   'P 1'
#
loop_
_entity.id
_entity.type
_entity.pdbx_description
1 polymer ?
#
loop_
_entity_poly.entity_id
_entity_poly.type
_entity_poly.pdbx_seq_one_letter_code
_entity_poly.pdbx_strand_id
1 'polypeptide(L)'
;PVRVLLLESGEPCNMAYFAPVQLAPEKEDAASASVWRDGSALRAENPRCPYKDVRVTLRCSAPWVSAGTDARFLCGEDSGALRRGFPALAGAFRLEKEAVMLLGTADVPALLDIARAREALAKTKAWWAQRVRGEKYSAAMPESVRRLAPWSAYAALCCRVLGRGSLYQSGGAVGFRDQLQDRINLLPVDAAGARAHILACCAHQYAEGDVQHWYHPTGGEIDKGVRTDCSDDLLWLPWAVCEYVRATADESLCAETAPYLTSPPLARGEHSRYETPSLSGETGTVLDHCHRAAALVLRRGIGEHRLLRMGGGDWNDGFDAMGESAESVWLTWFASGVFHDFS
;
A
#
# COMPACT_ATOMS: atom_id res chain seq x y z
N PRO A 1 7.29 -13.09 5.60
CA PRO A 1 6.43 -12.75 6.74
C PRO A 1 5.40 -13.84 6.99
N VAL A 2 5.00 -14.02 8.25
CA VAL A 2 3.97 -14.98 8.68
C VAL A 2 2.99 -14.26 9.60
N ARG A 3 1.70 -14.43 9.33
CA ARG A 3 0.62 -14.06 10.25
C ARG A 3 0.31 -15.25 11.15
N VAL A 4 0.25 -15.00 12.45
CA VAL A 4 -0.11 -15.99 13.46
C VAL A 4 -1.48 -15.60 14.01
N LEU A 5 -2.45 -16.50 13.87
CA LEU A 5 -3.80 -16.34 14.39
C LEU A 5 -3.95 -17.32 15.55
N LEU A 6 -4.11 -16.81 16.76
CA LEU A 6 -4.49 -17.61 17.93
C LEU A 6 -6.01 -17.56 18.06
N LEU A 7 -6.63 -18.71 17.99
CA LEU A 7 -8.08 -18.90 18.05
C LEU A 7 -8.42 -19.51 19.42
N GLU A 8 -9.40 -18.95 20.10
CA GLU A 8 -9.90 -19.43 21.39
C GLU A 8 -11.42 -19.46 21.37
N SER A 9 -12.01 -20.50 21.96
CA SER A 9 -13.45 -20.63 22.11
C SER A 9 -13.79 -21.17 23.50
N GLY A 10 -14.85 -20.64 24.11
CA GLY A 10 -15.40 -21.16 25.38
C GLY A 10 -16.04 -22.54 25.23
N GLU A 11 -16.53 -22.84 24.02
CA GLU A 11 -17.17 -24.12 23.70
C GLU A 11 -16.67 -24.66 22.37
N PRO A 12 -16.65 -25.98 22.15
CA PRO A 12 -16.25 -26.55 20.86
C PRO A 12 -17.14 -26.05 19.72
N CYS A 13 -16.52 -25.57 18.64
CA CYS A 13 -17.22 -25.06 17.47
C CYS A 13 -16.58 -25.48 16.15
N ASN A 14 -17.34 -25.47 15.08
CA ASN A 14 -16.81 -25.68 13.74
C ASN A 14 -16.34 -24.35 13.18
N MET A 15 -15.13 -24.33 12.66
CA MET A 15 -14.50 -23.18 12.06
C MET A 15 -14.21 -23.44 10.58
N ALA A 16 -14.41 -22.43 9.75
CA ALA A 16 -13.96 -22.43 8.38
C ALA A 16 -13.07 -21.19 8.12
N TYR A 17 -12.00 -21.40 7.38
CA TYR A 17 -11.12 -20.33 6.92
C TYR A 17 -11.10 -20.30 5.40
N PHE A 18 -11.13 -19.11 4.86
CA PHE A 18 -11.07 -18.89 3.42
C PHE A 18 -10.19 -17.69 3.11
N ALA A 19 -9.25 -17.87 2.19
CA ALA A 19 -8.41 -16.80 1.68
C ALA A 19 -8.27 -16.93 0.15
N PRO A 20 -8.86 -16.01 -0.63
CA PRO A 20 -8.65 -15.99 -2.08
C PRO A 20 -7.17 -15.72 -2.38
N VAL A 21 -6.70 -16.32 -3.48
CA VAL A 21 -5.30 -16.23 -3.91
C VAL A 21 -5.25 -15.58 -5.29
N GLN A 22 -4.52 -14.48 -5.37
CA GLN A 22 -4.17 -13.85 -6.66
C GLN A 22 -2.67 -13.96 -6.91
N LEU A 23 -1.84 -13.44 -6.03
CA LEU A 23 -0.37 -13.43 -6.09
C LEU A 23 0.19 -12.88 -7.41
N ALA A 24 -0.56 -12.01 -8.07
CA ALA A 24 -0.17 -11.35 -9.31
C ALA A 24 -0.72 -9.93 -9.33
N PRO A 25 -0.02 -8.95 -9.95
CA PRO A 25 -0.49 -7.57 -10.01
C PRO A 25 -1.74 -7.41 -10.88
N GLU A 26 -1.83 -8.14 -11.98
CA GLU A 26 -2.96 -8.05 -12.91
C GLU A 26 -4.09 -8.99 -12.47
N LYS A 27 -5.32 -8.49 -12.49
CA LYS A 27 -6.51 -9.25 -12.12
C LYS A 27 -6.72 -10.47 -13.02
N GLU A 28 -6.38 -10.34 -14.28
CA GLU A 28 -6.48 -11.36 -15.31
C GLU A 28 -5.56 -12.55 -15.03
N ASP A 29 -4.45 -12.31 -14.36
CA ASP A 29 -3.47 -13.33 -13.99
C ASP A 29 -3.86 -14.11 -12.72
N ALA A 30 -4.92 -13.73 -12.03
CA ALA A 30 -5.40 -14.42 -10.82
C ALA A 30 -5.71 -15.91 -11.10
N ALA A 31 -6.28 -16.20 -12.27
CA ALA A 31 -6.61 -17.57 -12.68
C ALA A 31 -5.37 -18.47 -12.90
N SER A 32 -4.17 -17.89 -13.02
CA SER A 32 -2.90 -18.62 -13.14
C SER A 32 -2.39 -19.14 -11.80
N ALA A 33 -2.99 -18.73 -10.68
CA ALA A 33 -2.61 -19.22 -9.36
C ALA A 33 -2.94 -20.71 -9.21
N SER A 34 -2.00 -21.44 -8.63
CA SER A 34 -2.14 -22.85 -8.27
C SER A 34 -2.28 -22.97 -6.77
N VAL A 35 -3.24 -23.77 -6.31
CA VAL A 35 -3.44 -24.10 -4.90
C VAL A 35 -3.47 -25.60 -4.75
N TRP A 36 -2.73 -26.15 -3.79
CA TRP A 36 -2.66 -27.59 -3.53
C TRP A 36 -2.51 -27.89 -2.04
N ARG A 37 -2.80 -29.12 -1.69
CA ARG A 37 -2.56 -29.66 -0.36
C ARG A 37 -1.21 -30.35 -0.31
N ASP A 38 -0.42 -30.08 0.73
CA ASP A 38 0.86 -30.69 1.03
C ASP A 38 0.84 -31.17 2.49
N GLY A 39 0.47 -32.43 2.69
CA GLY A 39 0.25 -32.98 4.03
C GLY A 39 -0.83 -32.23 4.81
N SER A 40 -0.44 -31.61 5.92
CA SER A 40 -1.31 -30.75 6.74
C SER A 40 -1.36 -29.29 6.29
N ALA A 41 -0.55 -28.89 5.30
CA ALA A 41 -0.52 -27.54 4.77
C ALA A 41 -1.39 -27.40 3.51
N LEU A 42 -1.91 -26.20 3.30
CA LEU A 42 -2.40 -25.72 2.02
C LEU A 42 -1.40 -24.70 1.48
N ARG A 43 -1.02 -24.85 0.23
CA ARG A 43 -0.01 -23.99 -0.43
C ARG A 43 -0.59 -23.33 -1.67
N ALA A 44 -0.10 -22.15 -1.95
CA ALA A 44 -0.44 -21.42 -3.15
C ALA A 44 0.78 -20.75 -3.76
N GLU A 45 0.84 -20.73 -5.10
CA GLU A 45 1.80 -19.96 -5.88
C GLU A 45 1.13 -19.43 -7.16
N ASN A 46 1.75 -18.44 -7.77
CA ASN A 46 1.32 -17.94 -9.08
C ASN A 46 2.57 -17.73 -9.95
N PRO A 47 2.69 -18.37 -11.12
CA PRO A 47 3.83 -18.17 -12.03
C PRO A 47 3.92 -16.74 -12.60
N ARG A 48 2.84 -15.96 -12.50
CA ARG A 48 2.79 -14.54 -12.84
C ARG A 48 3.15 -13.61 -11.67
N CYS A 49 3.50 -14.18 -10.51
CA CYS A 49 4.00 -13.41 -9.38
C CYS A 49 5.31 -12.70 -9.76
N PRO A 50 5.41 -11.37 -9.62
CA PRO A 50 6.63 -10.64 -9.94
C PRO A 50 7.79 -10.96 -9.00
N TYR A 51 7.49 -11.44 -7.80
CA TYR A 51 8.48 -11.89 -6.85
C TYR A 51 8.79 -13.37 -7.08
N LYS A 52 10.04 -13.67 -7.39
CA LYS A 52 10.50 -15.06 -7.60
C LYS A 52 10.30 -15.89 -6.32
N ASP A 53 9.90 -17.14 -6.51
CA ASP A 53 9.79 -18.17 -5.45
C ASP A 53 8.82 -17.82 -4.31
N VAL A 54 7.89 -16.89 -4.51
CA VAL A 54 6.87 -16.57 -3.51
C VAL A 54 5.81 -17.69 -3.49
N ARG A 55 5.76 -18.39 -2.36
CA ARG A 55 4.71 -19.34 -2.01
C ARG A 55 4.00 -18.87 -0.75
N VAL A 56 2.69 -18.95 -0.75
CA VAL A 56 1.90 -18.74 0.46
C VAL A 56 1.52 -20.08 1.06
N THR A 57 1.71 -20.23 2.35
CA THR A 57 1.38 -21.45 3.09
C THR A 57 0.35 -21.13 4.17
N LEU A 58 -0.72 -21.93 4.22
CA LEU A 58 -1.70 -21.94 5.30
C LEU A 58 -1.54 -23.26 6.08
N ARG A 59 -1.39 -23.15 7.39
CA ARG A 59 -1.38 -24.28 8.33
C ARG A 59 -2.35 -24.04 9.47
N CYS A 60 -2.84 -25.14 10.06
CA CYS A 60 -3.60 -25.13 11.29
C CYS A 60 -3.04 -26.16 12.26
N SER A 61 -3.02 -25.85 13.57
CA SER A 61 -2.64 -26.83 14.61
C SER A 61 -3.71 -27.90 14.80
N ALA A 62 -4.99 -27.56 14.54
CA ALA A 62 -6.07 -28.52 14.47
C ALA A 62 -6.09 -29.22 13.11
N PRO A 63 -6.42 -30.52 13.04
CA PRO A 63 -6.52 -31.24 11.78
C PRO A 63 -7.66 -30.69 10.92
N TRP A 64 -7.43 -30.60 9.61
CA TRP A 64 -8.47 -30.24 8.67
C TRP A 64 -9.53 -31.34 8.58
N VAL A 65 -10.77 -31.02 8.86
CA VAL A 65 -11.94 -31.86 8.58
C VAL A 65 -12.20 -31.92 7.09
N SER A 66 -12.11 -30.78 6.42
CA SER A 66 -12.14 -30.66 4.96
C SER A 66 -11.22 -29.55 4.51
N ALA A 67 -10.74 -29.63 3.26
CA ALA A 67 -9.88 -28.62 2.68
C ALA A 67 -10.18 -28.49 1.19
N GLY A 68 -10.19 -27.25 0.69
CA GLY A 68 -10.45 -26.90 -0.69
C GLY A 68 -9.38 -25.97 -1.26
N THR A 69 -9.30 -25.94 -2.57
CA THR A 69 -8.31 -25.17 -3.33
C THR A 69 -8.92 -24.04 -4.17
N ASP A 70 -10.23 -23.87 -4.08
CA ASP A 70 -10.94 -22.79 -4.78
C ASP A 70 -12.17 -22.29 -4.01
N ALA A 71 -12.80 -21.24 -4.53
CA ALA A 71 -13.94 -20.55 -3.90
C ALA A 71 -15.20 -21.44 -3.77
N ARG A 72 -15.30 -22.55 -4.52
CA ARG A 72 -16.44 -23.49 -4.45
C ARG A 72 -16.53 -24.15 -3.07
N PHE A 73 -15.41 -24.17 -2.34
CA PHE A 73 -15.39 -24.66 -0.96
C PHE A 73 -16.43 -23.99 -0.06
N LEU A 74 -16.70 -22.68 -0.25
CA LEU A 74 -17.68 -21.94 0.56
C LEU A 74 -19.14 -22.31 0.25
N CYS A 75 -19.39 -22.78 -0.97
CA CYS A 75 -20.74 -22.97 -1.49
C CYS A 75 -21.17 -24.45 -1.49
N GLY A 76 -20.27 -25.37 -1.13
CA GLY A 76 -20.45 -26.79 -1.38
C GLY A 76 -20.33 -27.12 -2.89
N GLU A 77 -20.15 -28.37 -3.22
CA GLU A 77 -19.92 -28.80 -4.60
C GLU A 77 -21.11 -28.54 -5.55
N ASP A 78 -22.31 -28.33 -5.01
CA ASP A 78 -23.56 -28.24 -5.77
C ASP A 78 -24.03 -26.81 -6.11
N SER A 79 -23.29 -25.76 -5.75
CA SER A 79 -23.74 -24.41 -6.08
C SER A 79 -23.44 -24.06 -7.55
N GLY A 80 -24.42 -24.25 -8.42
CA GLY A 80 -24.37 -23.85 -9.84
C GLY A 80 -24.16 -22.35 -10.10
N ALA A 81 -23.95 -21.55 -9.04
CA ALA A 81 -23.79 -20.11 -9.08
C ALA A 81 -22.36 -19.66 -9.45
N LEU A 82 -21.32 -20.45 -9.15
CA LEU A 82 -19.93 -20.10 -9.46
C LEU A 82 -19.39 -20.98 -10.59
N ARG A 83 -19.57 -20.53 -11.83
CA ARG A 83 -19.10 -21.26 -13.03
C ARG A 83 -17.58 -21.33 -13.20
N ARG A 84 -16.81 -20.56 -12.44
CA ARG A 84 -15.34 -20.58 -12.40
C ARG A 84 -14.89 -20.59 -10.95
N GLY A 85 -14.12 -21.59 -10.56
CA GLY A 85 -13.42 -21.58 -9.28
C GLY A 85 -12.35 -20.50 -9.29
N PHE A 86 -12.33 -19.67 -8.26
CA PHE A 86 -11.20 -18.78 -8.00
C PHE A 86 -10.25 -19.49 -7.07
N PRO A 87 -8.93 -19.51 -7.35
CA PRO A 87 -7.94 -20.10 -6.47
C PRO A 87 -8.07 -19.56 -5.05
N ALA A 88 -8.14 -20.45 -4.07
CA ALA A 88 -8.29 -20.09 -2.67
C ALA A 88 -7.66 -21.13 -1.75
N LEU A 89 -7.07 -20.66 -0.66
CA LEU A 89 -6.70 -21.50 0.48
C LEU A 89 -7.93 -21.59 1.39
N ALA A 90 -8.56 -22.77 1.44
CA ALA A 90 -9.78 -22.97 2.19
C ALA A 90 -9.72 -24.23 3.05
N GLY A 91 -10.20 -24.16 4.29
CA GLY A 91 -10.24 -25.32 5.15
C GLY A 91 -11.22 -25.17 6.29
N ALA A 92 -11.83 -26.28 6.68
CA ALA A 92 -12.67 -26.37 7.87
C ALA A 92 -12.04 -27.29 8.90
N PHE A 93 -12.16 -26.96 10.15
CA PHE A 93 -11.65 -27.73 11.28
C PHE A 93 -12.56 -27.54 12.50
N ARG A 94 -12.42 -28.43 13.44
CA ARG A 94 -13.12 -28.31 14.73
C ARG A 94 -12.18 -27.65 15.73
N LEU A 95 -12.61 -26.55 16.29
CA LEU A 95 -11.95 -25.85 17.38
C LEU A 95 -12.52 -26.39 18.70
N GLU A 96 -11.71 -27.17 19.43
CA GLU A 96 -12.15 -27.71 20.72
C GLU A 96 -12.03 -26.67 21.85
N LYS A 97 -10.91 -25.98 21.93
CA LYS A 97 -10.67 -24.91 22.88
C LYS A 97 -9.75 -23.84 22.28
N GLU A 98 -8.62 -24.28 21.75
CA GLU A 98 -7.60 -23.41 21.20
C GLU A 98 -7.02 -24.01 19.93
N ALA A 99 -6.68 -23.16 18.97
CA ALA A 99 -5.91 -23.54 17.79
C ALA A 99 -5.06 -22.36 17.30
N VAL A 100 -3.99 -22.69 16.59
CA VAL A 100 -3.16 -21.71 15.91
C VAL A 100 -3.25 -21.91 14.42
N MET A 101 -3.47 -20.84 13.68
CA MET A 101 -3.35 -20.81 12.23
C MET A 101 -2.18 -19.94 11.82
N LEU A 102 -1.46 -20.38 10.80
CA LEU A 102 -0.34 -19.64 10.19
C LEU A 102 -0.65 -19.40 8.73
N LEU A 103 -0.53 -18.14 8.31
CA LEU A 103 -0.63 -17.76 6.91
C LEU A 103 0.55 -16.86 6.54
N GLY A 104 1.32 -17.21 5.55
CA GLY A 104 2.43 -16.40 5.12
C GLY A 104 3.32 -17.03 4.05
N THR A 105 4.33 -16.28 3.65
CA THR A 105 5.33 -16.72 2.67
C THR A 105 6.48 -17.50 3.30
N ALA A 106 6.66 -17.41 4.62
CA ALA A 106 7.59 -18.27 5.35
C ALA A 106 6.81 -19.39 6.03
N ASP A 107 7.27 -20.63 5.83
CA ASP A 107 6.70 -21.81 6.48
C ASP A 107 7.44 -22.05 7.80
N VAL A 108 6.80 -21.76 8.93
CA VAL A 108 7.39 -21.84 10.27
C VAL A 108 6.50 -22.72 11.17
N PRO A 109 6.48 -24.05 10.98
CA PRO A 109 5.59 -24.96 11.73
C PRO A 109 5.75 -24.88 13.24
N ALA A 110 6.93 -24.46 13.73
CA ALA A 110 7.17 -24.27 15.16
C ALA A 110 6.22 -23.25 15.84
N LEU A 111 5.64 -22.34 15.07
CA LEU A 111 4.67 -21.36 15.56
C LEU A 111 3.24 -21.92 15.70
N LEU A 112 2.98 -23.16 15.29
CA LEU A 112 1.72 -23.87 15.57
C LEU A 112 1.55 -24.26 17.04
N ASP A 113 2.61 -24.18 17.82
CA ASP A 113 2.56 -24.34 19.26
C ASP A 113 1.86 -23.16 19.95
N ILE A 114 0.90 -23.44 20.82
CA ILE A 114 0.06 -22.43 21.50
C ILE A 114 0.91 -21.47 22.33
N ALA A 115 1.90 -21.99 23.07
CA ALA A 115 2.75 -21.15 23.92
C ALA A 115 3.58 -20.19 23.08
N ARG A 116 4.15 -20.65 21.97
CA ARG A 116 4.90 -19.80 21.02
C ARG A 116 4.01 -18.78 20.33
N ALA A 117 2.78 -19.16 19.99
CA ALA A 117 1.80 -18.21 19.44
C ALA A 117 1.45 -17.10 20.43
N ARG A 118 1.29 -17.43 21.73
CA ARG A 118 1.07 -16.45 22.79
C ARG A 118 2.28 -15.54 23.01
N GLU A 119 3.49 -16.09 22.95
CA GLU A 119 4.70 -15.28 22.99
C GLU A 119 4.79 -14.30 21.82
N ALA A 120 4.48 -14.76 20.60
CA ALA A 120 4.43 -13.91 19.40
C ALA A 120 3.38 -12.79 19.55
N LEU A 121 2.21 -13.11 20.11
CA LEU A 121 1.17 -12.12 20.40
C LEU A 121 1.65 -11.09 21.43
N ALA A 122 2.31 -11.53 22.50
CA ALA A 122 2.86 -10.64 23.52
C ALA A 122 3.91 -9.69 22.93
N LYS A 123 4.82 -10.21 22.08
CA LYS A 123 5.81 -9.39 21.36
C LYS A 123 5.14 -8.38 20.44
N THR A 124 4.09 -8.78 19.72
CA THR A 124 3.32 -7.88 18.84
C THR A 124 2.63 -6.78 19.65
N LYS A 125 2.01 -7.12 20.77
CA LYS A 125 1.39 -6.14 21.68
C LYS A 125 2.43 -5.15 22.25
N ALA A 126 3.60 -5.63 22.66
CA ALA A 126 4.68 -4.79 23.14
C ALA A 126 5.22 -3.85 22.05
N TRP A 127 5.37 -4.35 20.83
CA TRP A 127 5.79 -3.56 19.68
C TRP A 127 4.81 -2.42 19.38
N TRP A 128 3.50 -2.70 19.41
CA TRP A 128 2.47 -1.67 19.24
C TRP A 128 2.46 -0.68 20.40
N ALA A 129 2.56 -1.17 21.66
CA ALA A 129 2.59 -0.30 22.84
C ALA A 129 3.74 0.72 22.78
N GLN A 130 4.89 0.35 22.22
CA GLN A 130 6.01 1.28 22.04
C GLN A 130 5.73 2.35 20.98
N ARG A 131 4.99 2.01 19.91
CA ARG A 131 4.71 2.91 18.76
C ARG A 131 3.53 3.82 18.99
N VAL A 132 2.51 3.33 19.66
CA VAL A 132 1.24 4.05 19.90
C VAL A 132 1.12 4.58 21.32
N ARG A 133 2.23 4.72 22.05
CA ARG A 133 2.21 5.26 23.41
C ARG A 133 1.55 6.63 23.42
N GLY A 134 0.46 6.74 24.18
CA GLY A 134 -0.28 7.96 24.38
C GLY A 134 0.50 9.07 25.12
N GLU A 135 1.73 8.82 25.53
CA GLU A 135 2.64 9.79 26.17
C GLU A 135 3.01 10.96 25.24
N LYS A 136 2.86 10.78 23.92
CA LYS A 136 3.05 11.84 22.93
C LYS A 136 1.85 12.80 22.85
N TYR A 137 0.73 12.46 23.44
CA TYR A 137 -0.46 13.28 23.44
C TYR A 137 -0.57 14.05 24.77
N SER A 138 -0.70 15.36 24.69
CA SER A 138 -0.80 16.24 25.85
C SER A 138 -1.91 15.76 26.80
N ALA A 139 -1.62 15.80 28.11
CA ALA A 139 -2.61 15.53 29.15
C ALA A 139 -3.83 16.49 29.08
N ALA A 140 -3.68 17.64 28.44
CA ALA A 140 -4.76 18.58 28.18
C ALA A 140 -5.74 18.13 27.07
N MET A 141 -5.41 17.09 26.29
CA MET A 141 -6.35 16.59 25.29
C MET A 141 -7.51 15.81 25.94
N PRO A 142 -8.75 15.94 25.40
CA PRO A 142 -9.88 15.14 25.82
C PRO A 142 -9.56 13.63 25.81
N GLU A 143 -10.08 12.90 26.80
CA GLU A 143 -9.84 11.47 26.92
C GLU A 143 -10.26 10.70 25.65
N SER A 144 -11.34 11.10 24.99
CA SER A 144 -11.79 10.52 23.73
C SER A 144 -10.72 10.62 22.64
N VAL A 145 -10.04 11.75 22.52
CA VAL A 145 -8.95 11.96 21.55
C VAL A 145 -7.75 11.07 21.91
N ARG A 146 -7.36 11.03 23.20
CA ARG A 146 -6.26 10.17 23.64
C ARG A 146 -6.52 8.68 23.41
N ARG A 147 -7.78 8.23 23.50
CA ARG A 147 -8.17 6.85 23.19
C ARG A 147 -8.15 6.54 21.68
N LEU A 148 -8.51 7.53 20.84
CA LEU A 148 -8.55 7.36 19.38
C LEU A 148 -7.18 7.47 18.71
N ALA A 149 -6.28 8.26 19.28
CA ALA A 149 -4.97 8.51 18.68
C ALA A 149 -4.14 7.24 18.35
N PRO A 150 -4.07 6.20 19.23
CA PRO A 150 -3.42 4.94 18.89
C PRO A 150 -4.04 4.24 17.68
N TRP A 151 -5.37 4.37 17.49
CA TRP A 151 -6.07 3.78 16.35
C TRP A 151 -5.74 4.48 15.04
N SER A 152 -5.46 5.79 15.05
CA SER A 152 -5.02 6.51 13.84
C SER A 152 -3.72 5.95 13.30
N ALA A 153 -2.69 5.77 14.16
CA ALA A 153 -1.42 5.17 13.75
C ALA A 153 -1.58 3.70 13.29
N TYR A 154 -2.41 2.92 13.99
CA TYR A 154 -2.74 1.56 13.57
C TYR A 154 -3.43 1.54 12.20
N ALA A 155 -4.44 2.36 11.99
CA ALA A 155 -5.20 2.42 10.75
C ALA A 155 -4.28 2.85 9.58
N ALA A 156 -3.49 3.90 9.75
CA ALA A 156 -2.55 4.34 8.72
C ALA A 156 -1.53 3.24 8.37
N LEU A 157 -0.89 2.63 9.38
CA LEU A 157 0.11 1.60 9.13
C LEU A 157 -0.51 0.31 8.56
N CYS A 158 -1.52 -0.25 9.22
CA CYS A 158 -2.05 -1.57 8.86
C CYS A 158 -3.00 -1.55 7.67
N CYS A 159 -3.84 -0.53 7.55
CA CYS A 159 -4.87 -0.49 6.51
C CYS A 159 -4.44 0.25 5.25
N ARG A 160 -3.49 1.18 5.37
CA ARG A 160 -3.03 2.00 4.24
C ARG A 160 -1.63 1.60 3.76
N VAL A 161 -0.65 1.53 4.65
CA VAL A 161 0.74 1.26 4.26
C VAL A 161 1.01 -0.23 4.03
N LEU A 162 0.54 -1.12 4.92
CA LEU A 162 0.78 -2.56 4.85
C LEU A 162 -0.37 -3.33 4.20
N GLY A 163 -1.60 -2.81 4.27
CA GLY A 163 -2.83 -3.51 3.89
C GLY A 163 -3.16 -3.47 2.40
N ARG A 164 -2.18 -3.55 1.51
CA ARG A 164 -2.37 -3.41 0.06
C ARG A 164 -3.01 -4.61 -0.62
N GLY A 165 -3.08 -5.73 0.04
CA GLY A 165 -3.70 -6.95 -0.46
C GLY A 165 -5.04 -7.16 0.24
N SER A 166 -6.06 -6.37 -0.03
CA SER A 166 -7.39 -6.52 0.54
C SER A 166 -8.43 -6.87 -0.52
N LEU A 167 -9.63 -7.20 -0.08
CA LEU A 167 -10.77 -7.43 -0.98
C LEU A 167 -11.07 -6.20 -1.87
N TYR A 168 -10.76 -4.99 -1.38
CA TYR A 168 -10.99 -3.72 -2.07
C TYR A 168 -9.78 -3.22 -2.86
N GLN A 169 -8.57 -3.70 -2.56
CA GLN A 169 -7.32 -3.36 -3.25
C GLN A 169 -6.54 -4.64 -3.54
N SER A 170 -7.12 -5.54 -4.29
CA SER A 170 -6.53 -6.85 -4.59
C SER A 170 -5.24 -6.76 -5.42
N GLY A 171 -5.08 -5.72 -6.21
CA GLY A 171 -3.92 -5.50 -7.08
C GLY A 171 -2.64 -5.09 -6.36
N GLY A 172 -2.70 -4.66 -5.10
CA GLY A 172 -1.52 -4.26 -4.33
C GLY A 172 -0.85 -2.97 -4.81
N ALA A 173 -1.57 -2.10 -5.53
CA ALA A 173 -1.06 -0.83 -6.00
C ALA A 173 -0.64 0.12 -4.86
N VAL A 174 0.37 0.93 -5.13
CA VAL A 174 0.85 2.03 -4.29
C VAL A 174 0.41 3.33 -4.92
N GLY A 175 -0.45 4.10 -4.26
CA GLY A 175 -0.79 5.45 -4.68
C GLY A 175 0.33 6.42 -4.31
N PHE A 176 0.77 7.25 -5.24
CA PHE A 176 1.85 8.22 -4.99
C PHE A 176 1.47 9.20 -3.89
N ARG A 177 0.42 9.97 -4.09
CA ARG A 177 -0.06 10.98 -3.13
C ARG A 177 -0.64 10.35 -1.86
N ASP A 178 -1.43 9.28 -2.00
CA ASP A 178 -2.09 8.62 -0.88
C ASP A 178 -1.09 8.11 0.16
N GLN A 179 -0.06 7.43 -0.33
CA GLN A 179 0.95 6.84 0.55
C GLN A 179 1.91 7.90 1.12
N LEU A 180 2.16 9.02 0.43
CA LEU A 180 2.88 10.15 1.01
C LEU A 180 2.11 10.74 2.18
N GLN A 181 0.80 10.99 2.03
CA GLN A 181 -0.05 11.47 3.12
C GLN A 181 -0.06 10.49 4.31
N ASP A 182 -0.24 9.19 4.03
CA ASP A 182 -0.27 8.16 5.05
C ASP A 182 1.06 8.09 5.82
N ARG A 183 2.20 8.18 5.13
CA ARG A 183 3.53 8.12 5.74
C ARG A 183 3.87 9.37 6.54
N ILE A 184 3.49 10.54 6.07
CA ILE A 184 3.69 11.80 6.81
C ILE A 184 2.85 11.81 8.09
N ASN A 185 1.63 11.28 8.07
CA ASN A 185 0.82 11.12 9.29
C ASN A 185 1.46 10.15 10.31
N LEU A 186 2.37 9.29 9.88
CA LEU A 186 3.11 8.37 10.75
C LEU A 186 4.43 8.95 11.29
N LEU A 187 4.84 10.16 10.93
CA LEU A 187 6.09 10.80 11.40
C LEU A 187 6.33 10.66 12.91
N PRO A 188 5.32 10.86 13.78
CA PRO A 188 5.53 10.73 15.23
C PRO A 188 5.94 9.32 15.70
N VAL A 189 5.69 8.29 14.90
CA VAL A 189 5.90 6.88 15.27
C VAL A 189 6.85 6.13 14.31
N ASP A 190 7.03 6.59 13.09
CA ASP A 190 7.85 5.93 12.05
C ASP A 190 8.49 6.93 11.07
N ALA A 191 9.30 7.86 11.57
CA ALA A 191 10.00 8.83 10.74
C ALA A 191 10.95 8.16 9.72
N ALA A 192 11.59 7.04 10.08
CA ALA A 192 12.45 6.29 9.17
C ALA A 192 11.64 5.71 7.97
N GLY A 193 10.43 5.21 8.23
CA GLY A 193 9.54 4.74 7.18
C GLY A 193 9.05 5.87 6.26
N ALA A 194 8.80 7.06 6.80
CA ALA A 194 8.46 8.24 6.01
C ALA A 194 9.63 8.67 5.10
N ARG A 195 10.87 8.72 5.63
CA ARG A 195 12.08 9.02 4.88
C ARG A 195 12.29 8.05 3.71
N ALA A 196 12.20 6.75 3.99
CA ALA A 196 12.36 5.72 2.97
C ALA A 196 11.28 5.83 1.87
N HIS A 197 10.07 6.21 2.24
CA HIS A 197 8.98 6.34 1.27
C HIS A 197 9.13 7.60 0.40
N ILE A 198 9.61 8.72 0.95
CA ILE A 198 9.94 9.92 0.16
C ILE A 198 10.98 9.57 -0.92
N LEU A 199 12.05 8.85 -0.57
CA LEU A 199 13.06 8.38 -1.54
C LEU A 199 12.47 7.45 -2.60
N ALA A 200 11.58 6.54 -2.20
CA ALA A 200 10.88 5.69 -3.14
C ALA A 200 10.01 6.51 -4.12
N CYS A 201 9.32 7.54 -3.64
CA CYS A 201 8.53 8.44 -4.49
C CYS A 201 9.41 9.23 -5.47
N CYS A 202 10.60 9.67 -5.07
CA CYS A 202 11.54 10.29 -6.00
C CYS A 202 11.88 9.34 -7.16
N ALA A 203 12.11 8.05 -6.89
CA ALA A 203 12.40 7.05 -7.92
C ALA A 203 11.19 6.73 -8.84
N HIS A 204 9.99 7.23 -8.53
CA HIS A 204 8.79 7.12 -9.37
C HIS A 204 8.43 8.43 -10.08
N GLN A 205 9.37 9.38 -10.14
CA GLN A 205 9.24 10.63 -10.88
C GLN A 205 9.94 10.53 -12.24
N TYR A 206 9.29 11.04 -13.27
CA TYR A 206 9.88 11.20 -14.60
C TYR A 206 10.81 12.41 -14.66
N ALA A 207 11.76 12.37 -15.60
CA ALA A 207 12.71 13.48 -15.79
C ALA A 207 12.05 14.83 -16.07
N GLU A 208 10.85 14.82 -16.64
CA GLU A 208 10.04 16.03 -16.89
C GLU A 208 9.42 16.63 -15.64
N GLY A 209 9.35 15.87 -14.54
CA GLY A 209 8.83 16.30 -13.24
C GLY A 209 7.48 15.72 -12.86
N ASP A 210 6.77 15.07 -13.78
CA ASP A 210 5.54 14.33 -13.49
C ASP A 210 5.88 12.97 -12.83
N VAL A 211 4.86 12.25 -12.34
CA VAL A 211 5.04 11.06 -11.52
C VAL A 211 4.13 9.92 -11.96
N GLN A 212 4.41 8.71 -11.47
CA GLN A 212 3.44 7.64 -11.51
C GLN A 212 2.38 7.88 -10.44
N HIS A 213 1.16 8.18 -10.83
CA HIS A 213 0.02 8.39 -9.94
C HIS A 213 -0.21 7.21 -8.98
N TRP A 214 -0.09 5.99 -9.52
CA TRP A 214 0.01 4.76 -8.74
C TRP A 214 0.82 3.72 -9.53
N TYR A 215 1.41 2.78 -8.80
CA TYR A 215 2.25 1.75 -9.38
C TYR A 215 2.12 0.41 -8.62
N HIS A 216 2.47 -0.67 -9.29
CA HIS A 216 2.56 -2.00 -8.70
C HIS A 216 4.01 -2.33 -8.38
N PRO A 217 4.37 -2.50 -7.09
CA PRO A 217 5.70 -2.97 -6.75
C PRO A 217 5.96 -4.36 -7.34
N THR A 218 6.93 -4.45 -8.23
CA THR A 218 7.27 -5.70 -8.92
C THR A 218 8.40 -6.46 -8.26
N GLY A 219 9.08 -5.84 -7.27
CA GLY A 219 10.31 -6.36 -6.69
C GLY A 219 11.50 -6.34 -7.65
N GLY A 220 11.31 -5.79 -8.85
CA GLY A 220 12.35 -5.49 -9.83
C GLY A 220 12.92 -4.09 -9.65
N GLU A 221 13.71 -3.65 -10.64
CA GLU A 221 14.32 -2.32 -10.65
C GLU A 221 13.31 -1.22 -11.01
N ILE A 222 12.29 -1.56 -11.78
CA ILE A 222 11.28 -0.62 -12.29
C ILE A 222 9.89 -1.19 -12.09
N ASP A 223 9.01 -0.37 -11.53
CA ASP A 223 7.62 -0.72 -11.27
C ASP A 223 6.72 -0.26 -12.42
N LYS A 224 5.75 -1.10 -12.79
CA LYS A 224 4.71 -0.75 -13.74
C LYS A 224 3.66 0.11 -13.05
N GLY A 225 3.27 1.22 -13.69
CA GLY A 225 2.32 2.16 -13.08
C GLY A 225 1.66 3.09 -14.08
N VAL A 226 0.85 3.99 -13.59
CA VAL A 226 0.12 4.98 -14.39
C VAL A 226 0.86 6.30 -14.41
N ARG A 227 1.38 6.71 -15.56
CA ARG A 227 1.77 8.10 -15.82
C ARG A 227 0.51 8.92 -16.02
N THR A 228 0.40 10.11 -15.39
CA THR A 228 -0.79 10.96 -15.44
C THR A 228 -0.43 12.43 -15.56
N ASP A 229 -1.37 13.22 -16.06
CA ASP A 229 -1.32 14.67 -16.01
C ASP A 229 -2.12 15.27 -14.84
N CYS A 230 -2.52 14.47 -13.87
CA CYS A 230 -3.13 14.91 -12.62
C CYS A 230 -2.20 15.92 -11.94
N SER A 231 -2.75 17.06 -11.54
CA SER A 231 -1.93 18.22 -11.21
C SER A 231 -1.43 18.23 -9.77
N ASP A 232 -2.19 17.69 -8.84
CA ASP A 232 -1.84 17.70 -7.42
C ASP A 232 -0.73 16.71 -7.07
N ASP A 233 -0.58 15.64 -7.83
CA ASP A 233 0.49 14.66 -7.66
C ASP A 233 1.88 15.31 -7.57
N LEU A 234 2.07 16.41 -8.32
CA LEU A 234 3.33 17.15 -8.36
C LEU A 234 3.66 17.87 -7.04
N LEU A 235 2.67 18.19 -6.23
CA LEU A 235 2.83 18.97 -5.01
C LEU A 235 3.00 18.13 -3.75
N TRP A 236 2.59 16.87 -3.78
CA TRP A 236 2.66 16.01 -2.60
C TRP A 236 4.09 15.65 -2.19
N LEU A 237 5.02 15.52 -3.14
CA LEU A 237 6.42 15.26 -2.83
C LEU A 237 7.10 16.45 -2.12
N PRO A 238 7.09 17.68 -2.65
CA PRO A 238 7.66 18.82 -1.94
C PRO A 238 6.95 19.11 -0.61
N TRP A 239 5.63 18.93 -0.52
CA TRP A 239 4.90 19.00 0.75
C TRP A 239 5.44 17.99 1.76
N ALA A 240 5.58 16.73 1.38
CA ALA A 240 6.04 15.66 2.26
C ALA A 240 7.47 15.91 2.76
N VAL A 241 8.36 16.43 1.90
CA VAL A 241 9.73 16.79 2.28
C VAL A 241 9.71 17.93 3.32
N CYS A 242 8.92 18.98 3.11
CA CYS A 242 8.79 20.07 4.09
C CYS A 242 8.27 19.58 5.44
N GLU A 243 7.20 18.76 5.44
CA GLU A 243 6.65 18.18 6.68
C GLU A 243 7.65 17.28 7.41
N TYR A 244 8.39 16.44 6.64
CA TYR A 244 9.42 15.59 7.21
C TYR A 244 10.54 16.41 7.87
N VAL A 245 11.11 17.37 7.17
CA VAL A 245 12.20 18.24 7.70
C VAL A 245 11.71 19.03 8.91
N ARG A 246 10.50 19.62 8.84
CA ARG A 246 9.90 20.35 9.95
C ARG A 246 9.72 19.50 11.21
N ALA A 247 9.31 18.25 11.05
CA ALA A 247 9.05 17.34 12.18
C ALA A 247 10.30 16.72 12.77
N THR A 248 11.34 16.50 11.97
CA THR A 248 12.52 15.72 12.35
C THR A 248 13.79 16.56 12.50
N ALA A 249 13.83 17.75 11.90
CA ALA A 249 15.03 18.57 11.69
C ALA A 249 16.15 17.84 10.90
N ASP A 250 15.80 16.80 10.14
CA ASP A 250 16.74 16.04 9.29
C ASP A 250 16.78 16.61 7.88
N GLU A 251 17.60 17.63 7.68
CA GLU A 251 17.85 18.24 6.37
C GLU A 251 18.70 17.34 5.44
N SER A 252 19.34 16.29 5.98
CA SER A 252 20.17 15.39 5.18
C SER A 252 19.38 14.66 4.09
N LEU A 253 18.06 14.50 4.28
CA LEU A 253 17.16 13.97 3.27
C LEU A 253 17.24 14.75 1.95
N CYS A 254 17.36 16.08 2.01
CA CYS A 254 17.37 16.94 0.82
C CYS A 254 18.55 16.65 -0.14
N ALA A 255 19.66 16.14 0.40
CA ALA A 255 20.86 15.79 -0.37
C ALA A 255 20.90 14.32 -0.85
N GLU A 256 19.99 13.47 -0.39
CA GLU A 256 19.87 12.09 -0.89
C GLU A 256 19.49 12.08 -2.36
N THR A 257 19.95 11.07 -3.10
CA THR A 257 19.76 10.99 -4.54
C THR A 257 18.87 9.83 -4.94
N ALA A 258 18.07 10.03 -5.98
CA ALA A 258 17.26 9.00 -6.60
C ALA A 258 17.31 9.11 -8.14
N PRO A 259 17.13 8.00 -8.89
CA PRO A 259 17.04 8.04 -10.34
C PRO A 259 15.71 8.63 -10.81
N TYR A 260 15.69 9.15 -12.04
CA TYR A 260 14.46 9.52 -12.74
C TYR A 260 14.00 8.42 -13.68
N LEU A 261 12.70 8.34 -13.87
CA LEU A 261 12.07 7.54 -14.92
C LEU A 261 12.07 8.28 -16.26
N THR A 262 11.93 7.53 -17.34
CA THR A 262 11.69 8.06 -18.69
C THR A 262 10.73 7.17 -19.46
N SER A 263 9.85 7.81 -20.21
CA SER A 263 9.00 7.23 -21.25
C SER A 263 8.53 8.35 -22.18
N PRO A 264 7.93 8.06 -23.34
CA PRO A 264 7.34 9.11 -24.18
C PRO A 264 6.35 9.95 -23.36
N PRO A 265 6.40 11.30 -23.43
CA PRO A 265 5.42 12.16 -22.76
C PRO A 265 3.99 11.78 -23.13
N LEU A 266 3.02 12.10 -22.26
CA LEU A 266 1.61 11.97 -22.59
C LEU A 266 1.29 12.81 -23.82
N ALA A 267 0.55 12.24 -24.78
CA ALA A 267 0.10 12.94 -25.96
C ALA A 267 -0.95 14.01 -25.59
N ARG A 268 -1.16 14.97 -26.49
CA ARG A 268 -2.21 15.97 -26.27
C ARG A 268 -3.58 15.29 -26.15
N GLY A 269 -4.28 15.54 -25.03
CA GLY A 269 -5.56 14.93 -24.73
C GLY A 269 -5.47 13.52 -24.13
N GLU A 270 -4.25 13.01 -23.90
CA GLU A 270 -4.03 11.80 -23.14
C GLU A 270 -3.82 12.17 -21.68
N HIS A 271 -4.76 11.80 -20.80
CA HIS A 271 -4.71 12.14 -19.38
C HIS A 271 -4.01 11.10 -18.52
N SER A 272 -3.90 9.86 -19.01
CA SER A 272 -3.22 8.79 -18.28
C SER A 272 -2.77 7.66 -19.19
N ARG A 273 -1.69 6.97 -18.82
CA ARG A 273 -1.21 5.76 -19.50
C ARG A 273 -0.60 4.78 -18.51
N TYR A 274 -1.08 3.54 -18.52
CA TYR A 274 -0.53 2.45 -17.73
C TYR A 274 0.63 1.80 -18.49
N GLU A 275 1.84 1.94 -17.96
CA GLU A 275 3.08 1.58 -18.68
C GLU A 275 4.14 1.02 -17.74
N THR A 276 5.18 0.42 -18.32
CA THR A 276 6.45 0.14 -17.65
C THR A 276 7.50 1.10 -18.22
N PRO A 277 7.89 2.14 -17.47
CA PRO A 277 8.90 3.10 -17.93
C PRO A 277 10.30 2.47 -17.95
N SER A 278 11.30 3.26 -18.32
CA SER A 278 12.72 2.93 -18.18
C SER A 278 13.40 3.90 -17.22
N LEU A 279 14.60 3.56 -16.74
CA LEU A 279 15.46 4.55 -16.07
C LEU A 279 15.97 5.55 -17.10
N SER A 280 15.97 6.84 -16.75
CA SER A 280 16.43 7.90 -17.67
C SER A 280 17.96 7.96 -17.82
N GLY A 281 18.69 7.33 -16.90
CA GLY A 281 20.13 7.52 -16.76
C GLY A 281 20.51 8.76 -15.97
N GLU A 282 19.58 9.64 -15.63
CA GLU A 282 19.77 10.80 -14.77
C GLU A 282 19.44 10.45 -13.31
N THR A 283 20.13 11.12 -12.38
CA THR A 283 19.82 11.10 -10.96
C THR A 283 19.74 12.53 -10.47
N GLY A 284 18.92 12.78 -9.47
CA GLY A 284 18.81 14.08 -8.80
C GLY A 284 18.74 13.91 -7.29
N THR A 285 19.04 14.98 -6.57
CA THR A 285 18.77 15.05 -5.14
C THR A 285 17.26 15.11 -4.89
N VAL A 286 16.81 14.77 -3.69
CA VAL A 286 15.40 14.95 -3.29
C VAL A 286 14.95 16.38 -3.54
N LEU A 287 15.84 17.35 -3.30
CA LEU A 287 15.58 18.78 -3.58
C LEU A 287 15.38 19.02 -5.09
N ASP A 288 16.19 18.41 -5.97
CA ASP A 288 16.03 18.50 -7.42
C ASP A 288 14.70 17.90 -7.88
N HIS A 289 14.30 16.76 -7.30
CA HIS A 289 12.99 16.14 -7.56
C HIS A 289 11.85 17.09 -7.21
N CYS A 290 11.91 17.75 -6.04
CA CYS A 290 10.91 18.74 -5.63
C CYS A 290 10.89 19.96 -6.56
N HIS A 291 12.07 20.47 -6.96
CA HIS A 291 12.17 21.60 -7.90
C HIS A 291 11.59 21.25 -9.28
N ARG A 292 11.84 20.06 -9.82
CA ARG A 292 11.27 19.61 -11.11
C ARG A 292 9.74 19.54 -11.04
N ALA A 293 9.18 18.99 -9.96
CA ALA A 293 7.75 18.93 -9.72
C ALA A 293 7.12 20.35 -9.65
N ALA A 294 7.68 21.22 -8.82
CA ALA A 294 7.24 22.62 -8.69
C ALA A 294 7.32 23.39 -10.02
N ALA A 295 8.44 23.24 -10.73
CA ALA A 295 8.61 23.86 -12.05
C ALA A 295 7.59 23.37 -13.07
N LEU A 296 7.18 22.10 -13.02
CA LEU A 296 6.15 21.56 -13.90
C LEU A 296 4.77 22.15 -13.60
N VAL A 297 4.41 22.30 -12.32
CA VAL A 297 3.18 23.03 -11.93
C VAL A 297 3.14 24.42 -12.53
N LEU A 298 4.23 25.17 -12.41
CA LEU A 298 4.31 26.52 -12.97
C LEU A 298 4.27 26.53 -14.51
N ARG A 299 4.90 25.55 -15.17
CA ARG A 299 4.86 25.40 -16.65
C ARG A 299 3.46 25.05 -17.17
N ARG A 300 2.66 24.26 -16.42
CA ARG A 300 1.25 23.99 -16.78
C ARG A 300 0.41 25.26 -16.76
N GLY A 301 0.82 26.24 -15.99
CA GLY A 301 0.37 27.63 -16.05
C GLY A 301 -0.89 27.94 -15.27
N ILE A 302 -1.24 29.21 -15.34
CA ILE A 302 -2.39 29.83 -14.70
C ILE A 302 -3.45 30.03 -15.78
N GLY A 303 -4.70 29.76 -15.44
CA GLY A 303 -5.83 29.96 -16.34
C GLY A 303 -6.39 31.38 -16.31
N GLU A 304 -7.54 31.57 -16.93
CA GLU A 304 -8.20 32.87 -17.11
C GLU A 304 -8.61 33.52 -15.77
N HIS A 305 -9.01 32.66 -14.79
CA HIS A 305 -9.43 33.15 -13.46
C HIS A 305 -8.26 33.29 -12.48
N ARG A 306 -7.02 33.26 -12.95
CA ARG A 306 -5.79 33.33 -12.15
C ARG A 306 -5.61 32.14 -11.16
N LEU A 307 -6.20 31.00 -11.46
CA LEU A 307 -6.04 29.76 -10.74
C LEU A 307 -5.14 28.79 -11.53
N LEU A 308 -4.53 27.86 -10.84
CA LEU A 308 -3.71 26.83 -11.50
C LEU A 308 -4.58 25.91 -12.36
N ARG A 309 -4.05 25.55 -13.52
CA ARG A 309 -4.67 24.56 -14.41
C ARG A 309 -4.65 23.18 -13.78
N MET A 310 -5.78 22.48 -13.88
CA MET A 310 -6.02 21.23 -13.20
C MET A 310 -5.46 20.00 -13.96
N GLY A 311 -5.23 20.11 -15.30
CA GLY A 311 -4.87 18.96 -16.09
C GLY A 311 -5.98 17.90 -16.11
N GLY A 312 -5.64 16.62 -16.02
CA GLY A 312 -6.57 15.51 -15.97
C GLY A 312 -7.27 15.32 -14.61
N GLY A 313 -7.02 16.18 -13.64
CA GLY A 313 -7.66 16.15 -12.34
C GLY A 313 -6.83 16.85 -11.27
N ASP A 314 -7.43 17.07 -10.11
CA ASP A 314 -6.76 17.44 -8.89
C ASP A 314 -6.90 16.30 -7.86
N TRP A 315 -7.00 16.60 -6.58
CA TRP A 315 -7.22 15.56 -5.55
C TRP A 315 -8.49 14.71 -5.80
N ASN A 316 -9.46 15.27 -6.49
CA ASN A 316 -10.65 14.55 -6.91
C ASN A 316 -10.44 13.93 -8.31
N ASP A 317 -10.18 12.65 -8.36
CA ASP A 317 -9.99 11.87 -9.60
C ASP A 317 -11.22 11.84 -10.53
N GLY A 318 -12.38 12.28 -10.03
CA GLY A 318 -13.61 12.36 -10.82
C GLY A 318 -13.67 13.56 -11.78
N PHE A 319 -12.64 14.39 -11.83
CA PHE A 319 -12.61 15.60 -12.66
C PHE A 319 -11.85 15.43 -13.99
N ASP A 320 -11.57 14.23 -14.39
CA ASP A 320 -10.83 13.91 -15.64
C ASP A 320 -11.50 14.41 -16.92
N ALA A 321 -12.82 14.66 -16.90
CA ALA A 321 -13.60 15.12 -18.04
C ALA A 321 -13.78 16.67 -18.12
N MET A 322 -13.12 17.46 -17.27
CA MET A 322 -13.34 18.91 -17.20
C MET A 322 -12.67 19.70 -18.34
N GLY A 323 -11.76 19.09 -19.08
CA GLY A 323 -11.08 19.66 -20.23
C GLY A 323 -9.80 20.46 -19.92
N GLU A 324 -9.01 20.73 -20.96
CA GLU A 324 -7.67 21.34 -20.86
C GLU A 324 -7.63 22.73 -20.21
N SER A 325 -8.75 23.47 -20.20
CA SER A 325 -8.85 24.82 -19.62
C SER A 325 -9.28 24.83 -18.17
N ALA A 326 -9.60 23.66 -17.58
CA ALA A 326 -10.09 23.59 -16.22
C ALA A 326 -9.07 24.12 -15.21
N GLU A 327 -9.57 24.86 -14.24
CA GLU A 327 -8.81 25.48 -13.16
C GLU A 327 -9.31 24.96 -11.81
N SER A 328 -8.39 24.82 -10.84
CA SER A 328 -8.75 24.34 -9.51
C SER A 328 -8.42 25.36 -8.43
N VAL A 329 -9.45 25.77 -7.66
CA VAL A 329 -9.29 26.58 -6.46
C VAL A 329 -8.49 25.83 -5.40
N TRP A 330 -8.85 24.56 -5.17
CA TRP A 330 -8.19 23.71 -4.17
C TRP A 330 -6.69 23.55 -4.48
N LEU A 331 -6.35 23.19 -5.74
CA LEU A 331 -4.96 23.06 -6.18
C LEU A 331 -4.16 24.34 -5.98
N THR A 332 -4.77 25.49 -6.30
CA THR A 332 -4.11 26.80 -6.17
C THR A 332 -3.79 27.11 -4.71
N TRP A 333 -4.70 26.82 -3.80
CA TRP A 333 -4.47 26.99 -2.36
C TRP A 333 -3.41 26.02 -1.84
N PHE A 334 -3.47 24.76 -2.24
CA PHE A 334 -2.48 23.76 -1.86
C PHE A 334 -1.08 24.17 -2.36
N ALA A 335 -0.97 24.54 -3.64
CA ALA A 335 0.28 25.03 -4.21
C ALA A 335 0.83 26.26 -3.48
N SER A 336 -0.04 27.23 -3.12
CA SER A 336 0.38 28.40 -2.36
C SER A 336 1.00 28.04 -1.03
N GLY A 337 0.41 27.10 -0.29
CA GLY A 337 0.97 26.59 0.96
C GLY A 337 2.31 25.88 0.76
N VAL A 338 2.35 24.96 -0.22
CA VAL A 338 3.57 24.18 -0.52
C VAL A 338 4.71 25.11 -0.94
N PHE A 339 4.47 26.07 -1.84
CA PHE A 339 5.53 26.99 -2.30
C PHE A 339 6.00 27.93 -1.20
N HIS A 340 5.11 28.34 -0.30
CA HIS A 340 5.51 29.12 0.87
C HIS A 340 6.44 28.33 1.79
N ASP A 341 6.13 27.08 2.04
CA ASP A 341 6.91 26.21 2.94
C ASP A 341 8.23 25.74 2.31
N PHE A 342 8.28 25.68 0.97
CA PHE A 342 9.43 25.19 0.20
C PHE A 342 10.42 26.32 -0.16
N SER A 343 10.03 27.61 -0.04
CA SER A 343 10.88 28.75 -0.31
C SER A 343 11.78 29.10 0.87
#